data_e71de4776d987f74f5788ed653397274
#
_entry.id   e71de4776d987f74f5788ed653397274
#
_cell.length_a   1.000
_cell.length_b   1.000
_cell.length_c   1.000
_cell.angle_alpha   90.00
_cell.angle_beta   90.00
_cell.angle_gamma   90.00
#
_symmetry.space_group_name_H-M   'P 1'
#
loop_
_entity.id
_entity.type
_entity.pdbx_description
1 polymer ?
#
loop_
_entity_poly.entity_id
_entity_poly.type
_entity_poly.pdbx_seq_one_letter_code
_entity_poly.pdbx_strand_id
1 'polypeptide(L)'
;MTSIPKSSQKRFLRLVSAHADMGYAMEAYQVLQHAYSTPADYSLFLSMVVCYCRPFTQGRGIGSLLCEYPDYPDWPDPEMNLRHQRMMDIRNNFLGHSCIEGSNVFLLSPGSKHPATGNTMTMHYYAVAKRQFVHPEYSPWLYQLVDALFRRLDGDIRAVAKEIGATYLKDKEIYEFDTGTDHFAWTPPKKA
;
A
#
# COMPACT_ATOMS: atom_id res chain seq x y z
N MET A 1 9.56 -32.14 -19.48
CA MET A 1 9.20 -31.32 -18.34
C MET A 1 8.00 -30.46 -18.73
N THR A 2 6.89 -30.59 -18.02
CA THR A 2 5.72 -29.73 -18.27
C THR A 2 6.00 -28.39 -17.65
N SER A 3 6.11 -27.33 -18.47
CA SER A 3 6.34 -25.98 -17.95
C SER A 3 5.10 -25.49 -17.17
N ILE A 4 5.30 -24.77 -16.08
CA ILE A 4 4.20 -24.12 -15.34
C ILE A 4 3.46 -23.16 -16.28
N PRO A 5 2.12 -23.26 -16.41
CA PRO A 5 1.36 -22.38 -17.27
C PRO A 5 1.54 -20.90 -16.90
N LYS A 6 1.63 -20.01 -17.88
CA LYS A 6 1.81 -18.55 -17.64
C LYS A 6 0.69 -17.95 -16.77
N SER A 7 -0.53 -18.48 -16.85
CA SER A 7 -1.65 -18.06 -15.98
C SER A 7 -1.37 -18.37 -14.52
N SER A 8 -0.93 -19.59 -14.21
CA SER A 8 -0.57 -19.99 -12.84
C SER A 8 0.60 -19.20 -12.30
N GLN A 9 1.62 -18.92 -13.13
CA GLN A 9 2.74 -18.06 -12.77
C GLN A 9 2.26 -16.63 -12.41
N LYS A 10 1.44 -16.01 -13.27
CA LYS A 10 0.89 -14.66 -13.04
C LYS A 10 0.05 -14.60 -11.77
N ARG A 11 -0.82 -15.60 -11.56
CA ARG A 11 -1.63 -15.72 -10.34
C ARG A 11 -0.76 -15.73 -9.08
N PHE A 12 0.27 -16.57 -9.06
CA PHE A 12 1.21 -16.66 -7.95
C PHE A 12 1.95 -15.34 -7.71
N LEU A 13 2.51 -14.76 -8.78
CA LEU A 13 3.25 -13.49 -8.69
C LEU A 13 2.38 -12.33 -8.19
N ARG A 14 1.10 -12.26 -8.57
CA ARG A 14 0.18 -11.24 -8.05
C ARG A 14 -0.01 -11.35 -6.54
N LEU A 15 -0.19 -12.57 -6.03
CA LEU A 15 -0.32 -12.81 -4.59
C LEU A 15 0.96 -12.45 -3.83
N VAL A 16 2.11 -12.87 -4.34
CA VAL A 16 3.41 -12.59 -3.72
C VAL A 16 3.71 -11.09 -3.73
N SER A 17 3.45 -10.40 -4.83
CA SER A 17 3.62 -8.95 -4.92
C SER A 17 2.69 -8.21 -3.95
N ALA A 18 1.43 -8.61 -3.89
CA ALA A 18 0.46 -8.04 -2.95
C ALA A 18 0.87 -8.26 -1.50
N HIS A 19 1.38 -9.44 -1.16
CA HIS A 19 1.88 -9.75 0.18
C HIS A 19 3.08 -8.87 0.55
N ALA A 20 4.03 -8.68 -0.37
CA ALA A 20 5.15 -7.77 -0.17
C ALA A 20 4.68 -6.32 0.06
N ASP A 21 3.70 -5.85 -0.72
CA ASP A 21 3.09 -4.53 -0.54
C ASP A 21 2.46 -4.37 0.86
N MET A 22 1.81 -5.43 1.38
CA MET A 22 1.29 -5.40 2.75
C MET A 22 2.39 -5.36 3.81
N GLY A 23 3.52 -6.04 3.58
CA GLY A 23 4.71 -5.93 4.43
C GLY A 23 5.20 -4.48 4.54
N TYR A 24 5.37 -3.81 3.42
CA TYR A 24 5.75 -2.37 3.40
C TYR A 24 4.71 -1.47 4.06
N ALA A 25 3.41 -1.75 3.88
CA ALA A 25 2.36 -1.01 4.56
C ALA A 25 2.41 -1.17 6.09
N MET A 26 2.70 -2.38 6.58
CA MET A 26 2.88 -2.66 8.02
C MET A 26 4.10 -1.93 8.58
N GLU A 27 5.24 -1.97 7.89
CA GLU A 27 6.45 -1.25 8.31
C GLU A 27 6.21 0.26 8.38
N ALA A 28 5.58 0.83 7.37
CA ALA A 28 5.21 2.24 7.38
C ALA A 28 4.29 2.59 8.56
N TYR A 29 3.30 1.73 8.86
CA TYR A 29 2.42 1.92 10.02
C TYR A 29 3.20 1.88 11.34
N GLN A 30 4.11 0.94 11.52
CA GLN A 30 4.92 0.82 12.74
C GLN A 30 5.76 2.07 13.00
N VAL A 31 6.37 2.63 11.95
CA VAL A 31 7.12 3.89 12.07
C VAL A 31 6.18 5.05 12.43
N LEU A 32 5.00 5.10 11.80
CA LEU A 32 4.00 6.15 12.06
C LEU A 32 3.47 6.15 13.50
N GLN A 33 3.50 5.02 14.23
CA GLN A 33 3.10 4.98 15.64
C GLN A 33 3.96 5.89 16.53
N HIS A 34 5.17 6.22 16.09
CA HIS A 34 6.10 7.12 16.78
C HIS A 34 6.20 8.50 16.11
N ALA A 35 5.25 8.82 15.24
CA ALA A 35 5.26 10.02 14.44
C ALA A 35 4.90 11.28 15.24
N TYR A 36 5.52 12.40 14.88
CA TYR A 36 5.34 13.72 15.53
C TYR A 36 4.71 14.75 14.60
N SER A 37 3.92 14.34 13.63
CA SER A 37 3.26 15.21 12.64
C SER A 37 4.25 15.98 11.75
N THR A 38 5.31 15.33 11.34
CA THR A 38 6.30 15.88 10.40
C THR A 38 5.87 15.64 8.93
N PRO A 39 6.48 16.35 7.96
CA PRO A 39 6.27 16.02 6.55
C PRO A 39 6.68 14.60 6.18
N ALA A 40 7.66 14.00 6.88
CA ALA A 40 8.07 12.61 6.70
C ALA A 40 6.94 11.65 7.10
N ASP A 41 6.24 11.93 8.20
CA ASP A 41 5.12 11.11 8.67
C ASP A 41 3.97 11.11 7.66
N TYR A 42 3.71 12.27 7.05
CA TYR A 42 2.75 12.34 5.95
C TYR A 42 3.18 11.45 4.76
N SER A 43 4.44 11.46 4.38
CA SER A 43 4.98 10.62 3.31
C SER A 43 4.87 9.14 3.64
N LEU A 44 5.11 8.75 4.89
CA LEU A 44 4.92 7.36 5.36
C LEU A 44 3.45 6.94 5.31
N PHE A 45 2.54 7.82 5.74
CA PHE A 45 1.11 7.56 5.60
C PHE A 45 0.69 7.35 4.15
N LEU A 46 1.18 8.19 3.22
CA LEU A 46 0.95 8.01 1.78
C LEU A 46 1.51 6.67 1.28
N SER A 47 2.73 6.31 1.68
CA SER A 47 3.34 5.02 1.33
C SER A 47 2.48 3.85 1.80
N MET A 48 2.01 3.88 3.04
CA MET A 48 1.11 2.86 3.60
C MET A 48 -0.17 2.72 2.76
N VAL A 49 -0.83 3.84 2.46
CA VAL A 49 -2.07 3.84 1.66
C VAL A 49 -1.82 3.33 0.24
N VAL A 50 -0.75 3.77 -0.40
CA VAL A 50 -0.38 3.33 -1.75
C VAL A 50 -0.09 1.84 -1.78
N CYS A 51 0.74 1.33 -0.86
CA CYS A 51 1.08 -0.09 -0.77
C CYS A 51 -0.18 -0.93 -0.52
N TYR A 52 -1.03 -0.53 0.42
CA TYR A 52 -2.28 -1.24 0.68
C TYR A 52 -3.18 -1.31 -0.57
N CYS A 53 -3.33 -0.22 -1.31
CA CYS A 53 -4.27 -0.14 -2.43
C CYS A 53 -3.71 -0.70 -3.75
N ARG A 54 -2.39 -0.84 -3.89
CA ARG A 54 -1.74 -1.28 -5.13
C ARG A 54 -2.26 -2.62 -5.65
N PRO A 55 -2.47 -3.66 -4.83
CA PRO A 55 -3.01 -4.93 -5.28
C PRO A 55 -4.38 -4.85 -5.96
N PHE A 56 -5.17 -3.85 -5.62
CA PHE A 56 -6.55 -3.65 -6.10
C PHE A 56 -6.66 -2.67 -7.25
N THR A 57 -5.57 -2.02 -7.62
CA THR A 57 -5.58 -1.01 -8.69
C THR A 57 -5.00 -1.59 -9.97
N GLN A 58 -5.48 -1.08 -11.11
CA GLN A 58 -4.90 -1.44 -12.40
C GLN A 58 -3.49 -0.86 -12.50
N GLY A 59 -2.52 -1.71 -12.81
CA GLY A 59 -1.13 -1.34 -13.02
C GLY A 59 -0.56 -2.01 -14.25
N ARG A 60 0.54 -1.47 -14.78
CA ARG A 60 1.33 -2.15 -15.82
C ARG A 60 2.07 -3.35 -15.22
N GLY A 61 2.36 -4.37 -16.01
CA GLY A 61 3.12 -5.56 -15.60
C GLY A 61 2.24 -6.70 -15.11
N ILE A 62 2.35 -7.06 -13.83
CA ILE A 62 1.67 -8.24 -13.26
C ILE A 62 0.14 -8.08 -13.22
N GLY A 63 -0.36 -6.84 -13.11
CA GLY A 63 -1.78 -6.50 -13.05
C GLY A 63 -2.37 -6.61 -11.64
N SER A 64 -3.66 -6.26 -11.52
CA SER A 64 -4.38 -6.28 -10.25
C SER A 64 -4.76 -7.69 -9.81
N LEU A 65 -4.87 -7.92 -8.49
CA LEU A 65 -5.49 -9.12 -7.92
C LEU A 65 -6.91 -9.32 -8.42
N LEU A 66 -7.65 -8.24 -8.65
CA LEU A 66 -9.04 -8.29 -9.10
C LEU A 66 -9.21 -8.94 -10.49
N CYS A 67 -8.13 -9.08 -11.28
CA CYS A 67 -8.18 -9.85 -12.53
C CYS A 67 -8.46 -11.33 -12.33
N GLU A 68 -8.02 -11.91 -11.21
CA GLU A 68 -8.20 -13.33 -10.86
C GLU A 68 -9.24 -13.53 -9.76
N TYR A 69 -9.41 -12.54 -8.91
CA TYR A 69 -10.26 -12.54 -7.73
C TYR A 69 -11.11 -11.26 -7.71
N PRO A 70 -12.21 -11.19 -8.50
CA PRO A 70 -12.97 -9.94 -8.69
C PRO A 70 -13.49 -9.31 -7.38
N ASP A 71 -13.86 -10.16 -6.41
CA ASP A 71 -14.45 -9.74 -5.15
C ASP A 71 -13.43 -9.66 -3.99
N TYR A 72 -12.13 -9.80 -4.31
CA TYR A 72 -11.09 -9.76 -3.28
C TYR A 72 -10.95 -8.33 -2.72
N PRO A 73 -10.88 -8.14 -1.42
CA PRO A 73 -10.69 -9.14 -0.37
C PRO A 73 -11.97 -9.66 0.27
N ASP A 74 -13.13 -9.56 -0.27
CA ASP A 74 -14.41 -10.13 0.22
C ASP A 74 -14.37 -10.59 1.70
N TRP A 75 -14.46 -9.62 2.60
CA TRP A 75 -14.38 -9.88 4.03
C TRP A 75 -15.73 -10.39 4.54
N PRO A 76 -15.76 -11.48 5.34
CA PRO A 76 -16.99 -11.90 6.01
C PRO A 76 -17.57 -10.84 6.96
N ASP A 77 -16.69 -9.99 7.51
CA ASP A 77 -17.07 -8.87 8.38
C ASP A 77 -17.39 -7.62 7.54
N PRO A 78 -18.64 -7.13 7.58
CA PRO A 78 -19.03 -5.91 6.86
C PRO A 78 -18.21 -4.67 7.24
N GLU A 79 -17.76 -4.57 8.49
CA GLU A 79 -16.92 -3.47 8.96
C GLU A 79 -15.55 -3.47 8.27
N MET A 80 -14.99 -4.64 8.04
CA MET A 80 -13.72 -4.78 7.30
C MET A 80 -13.88 -4.37 5.83
N ASN A 81 -15.02 -4.67 5.20
CA ASN A 81 -15.32 -4.20 3.85
C ASN A 81 -15.43 -2.67 3.80
N LEU A 82 -16.10 -2.06 4.79
CA LEU A 82 -16.20 -0.60 4.91
C LEU A 82 -14.82 0.05 5.08
N ARG A 83 -13.96 -0.53 5.91
CA ARG A 83 -12.57 -0.05 6.12
C ARG A 83 -11.74 -0.19 4.85
N HIS A 84 -11.89 -1.30 4.11
CA HIS A 84 -11.25 -1.47 2.82
C HIS A 84 -11.67 -0.38 1.83
N GLN A 85 -12.97 -0.16 1.68
CA GLN A 85 -13.49 0.90 0.81
C GLN A 85 -12.95 2.28 1.23
N ARG A 86 -12.91 2.57 2.53
CA ARG A 86 -12.36 3.83 3.04
C ARG A 86 -10.88 4.02 2.66
N MET A 87 -10.06 2.95 2.69
CA MET A 87 -8.66 3.02 2.23
C MET A 87 -8.58 3.33 0.74
N MET A 88 -9.43 2.68 -0.08
CA MET A 88 -9.51 2.96 -1.52
C MET A 88 -9.93 4.41 -1.79
N ASP A 89 -10.90 4.94 -1.04
CA ASP A 89 -11.36 6.32 -1.16
C ASP A 89 -10.27 7.32 -0.75
N ILE A 90 -9.53 7.05 0.33
CA ILE A 90 -8.37 7.84 0.73
C ILE A 90 -7.35 7.88 -0.42
N ARG A 91 -7.01 6.73 -1.00
CA ARG A 91 -6.08 6.67 -2.13
C ARG A 91 -6.59 7.48 -3.32
N ASN A 92 -7.85 7.31 -3.70
CA ASN A 92 -8.41 7.94 -4.88
C ASN A 92 -8.57 9.46 -4.70
N ASN A 93 -9.06 9.89 -3.55
CA ASN A 93 -9.39 11.29 -3.30
C ASN A 93 -8.17 12.11 -2.86
N PHE A 94 -7.28 11.53 -2.04
CA PHE A 94 -6.14 12.28 -1.48
C PHE A 94 -4.86 12.15 -2.30
N LEU A 95 -4.67 11.04 -3.03
CA LEU A 95 -3.44 10.76 -3.77
C LEU A 95 -3.62 10.87 -5.28
N GLY A 96 -4.79 10.48 -5.79
CA GLY A 96 -5.09 10.49 -7.23
C GLY A 96 -5.49 11.86 -7.77
N HIS A 97 -6.00 12.73 -6.91
CA HIS A 97 -6.46 14.06 -7.28
C HIS A 97 -5.95 15.09 -6.29
N SER A 98 -5.72 16.32 -6.76
CA SER A 98 -5.38 17.47 -5.89
C SER A 98 -6.63 17.92 -5.12
N CYS A 99 -7.15 17.01 -4.27
CA CYS A 99 -8.37 17.25 -3.53
C CYS A 99 -8.12 18.26 -2.41
N ILE A 100 -8.91 19.31 -2.41
CA ILE A 100 -8.85 20.37 -1.38
C ILE A 100 -9.39 19.86 -0.03
N GLU A 101 -10.24 18.81 -0.05
CA GLU A 101 -10.90 18.25 1.13
C GLU A 101 -9.93 17.66 2.17
N GLY A 102 -8.74 17.22 1.74
CA GLY A 102 -7.66 16.76 2.62
C GLY A 102 -6.73 17.88 3.10
N SER A 103 -7.08 19.13 2.87
CA SER A 103 -6.21 20.26 3.20
C SER A 103 -6.98 21.36 3.93
N ASN A 104 -6.43 21.84 5.03
CA ASN A 104 -6.88 23.09 5.63
C ASN A 104 -6.11 24.22 4.95
N VAL A 105 -6.84 25.10 4.27
CA VAL A 105 -6.27 26.29 3.64
C VAL A 105 -6.60 27.51 4.51
N PHE A 106 -5.58 28.25 4.91
CA PHE A 106 -5.71 29.45 5.74
C PHE A 106 -5.20 30.66 4.96
N LEU A 107 -5.98 31.71 4.93
CA LEU A 107 -5.52 33.03 4.52
C LEU A 107 -5.19 33.82 5.77
N LEU A 108 -3.92 34.13 5.96
CA LEU A 108 -3.42 34.83 7.14
C LEU A 108 -3.26 36.32 6.81
N SER A 109 -3.88 37.18 7.63
CA SER A 109 -3.68 38.63 7.57
C SER A 109 -2.47 39.05 8.43
N PRO A 110 -1.88 40.21 8.18
CA PRO A 110 -0.86 40.79 9.07
C PRO A 110 -1.36 40.81 10.52
N GLY A 111 -0.51 40.44 11.46
CA GLY A 111 -0.84 40.37 12.89
C GLY A 111 -1.48 39.05 13.33
N SER A 112 -1.90 38.17 12.42
CA SER A 112 -2.41 36.83 12.79
C SER A 112 -1.27 35.86 13.14
N LYS A 113 -1.59 34.81 13.91
CA LYS A 113 -0.62 33.76 14.25
C LYS A 113 -0.64 32.65 13.18
N HIS A 114 0.54 32.24 12.75
CA HIS A 114 0.70 31.11 11.85
C HIS A 114 0.26 29.81 12.54
N PRO A 115 -0.68 29.03 11.95
CA PRO A 115 -1.30 27.88 12.62
C PRO A 115 -0.34 26.75 12.98
N ALA A 116 0.77 26.59 12.25
CA ALA A 116 1.73 25.53 12.51
C ALA A 116 2.91 25.96 13.41
N THR A 117 3.32 27.23 13.36
CA THR A 117 4.50 27.70 14.09
C THR A 117 4.17 28.61 15.28
N GLY A 118 2.95 29.11 15.36
CA GLY A 118 2.53 30.06 16.38
C GLY A 118 3.12 31.50 16.21
N ASN A 119 4.00 31.70 15.25
CA ASN A 119 4.65 32.99 15.00
C ASN A 119 3.65 34.02 14.48
N THR A 120 3.81 35.27 14.91
CA THR A 120 3.00 36.37 14.40
C THR A 120 3.47 36.78 13.01
N MET A 121 2.53 36.85 12.06
CA MET A 121 2.80 37.32 10.71
C MET A 121 2.92 38.83 10.69
N THR A 122 4.10 39.34 10.35
CA THR A 122 4.41 40.79 10.47
C THR A 122 4.07 41.58 9.22
N MET A 123 4.10 40.97 8.04
CA MET A 123 3.86 41.65 6.78
C MET A 123 3.18 40.72 5.75
N HIS A 124 2.27 41.31 4.97
CA HIS A 124 1.56 40.70 3.83
C HIS A 124 0.56 39.59 4.18
N TYR A 125 -0.45 39.44 3.34
CA TYR A 125 -1.34 38.28 3.33
C TYR A 125 -0.58 37.06 2.86
N TYR A 126 -0.77 35.96 3.58
CA TYR A 126 -0.08 34.69 3.28
C TYR A 126 -1.07 33.53 3.30
N ALA A 127 -1.00 32.68 2.30
CA ALA A 127 -1.82 31.48 2.22
C ALA A 127 -1.02 30.25 2.70
N VAL A 128 -1.60 29.47 3.59
CA VAL A 128 -1.02 28.22 4.10
C VAL A 128 -1.99 27.09 3.84
N ALA A 129 -1.48 26.00 3.29
CA ALA A 129 -2.21 24.77 3.17
C ALA A 129 -1.55 23.70 4.07
N LYS A 130 -2.31 23.15 5.01
CA LYS A 130 -1.88 22.04 5.85
C LYS A 130 -2.64 20.79 5.43
N ARG A 131 -1.94 19.79 4.89
CA ARG A 131 -2.53 18.50 4.59
C ARG A 131 -2.77 17.72 5.88
N GLN A 132 -3.92 17.07 5.95
CA GLN A 132 -4.29 16.22 7.06
C GLN A 132 -3.93 14.78 6.73
N PHE A 133 -3.57 14.01 7.72
CA PHE A 133 -3.47 12.56 7.65
C PHE A 133 -4.05 11.95 8.93
N VAL A 134 -4.45 10.69 8.83
CA VAL A 134 -4.99 9.97 9.99
C VAL A 134 -3.82 9.40 10.77
N HIS A 135 -3.63 9.88 12.00
CA HIS A 135 -2.58 9.35 12.87
C HIS A 135 -2.94 7.94 13.36
N PRO A 136 -1.99 6.98 13.38
CA PRO A 136 -2.26 5.60 13.79
C PRO A 136 -2.87 5.43 15.18
N GLU A 137 -2.53 6.29 16.14
CA GLU A 137 -3.12 6.27 17.49
C GLU A 137 -4.65 6.41 17.48
N TYR A 138 -5.18 7.19 16.51
CA TYR A 138 -6.62 7.41 16.37
C TYR A 138 -7.29 6.44 15.40
N SER A 139 -6.51 5.53 14.81
CA SER A 139 -7.01 4.64 13.78
C SER A 139 -6.36 3.25 13.82
N PRO A 140 -6.50 2.52 14.94
CA PRO A 140 -5.96 1.17 15.07
C PRO A 140 -6.53 0.20 14.03
N TRP A 141 -7.68 0.52 13.44
CA TRP A 141 -8.28 -0.25 12.37
C TRP A 141 -7.40 -0.32 11.11
N LEU A 142 -6.51 0.66 10.88
CA LEU A 142 -5.57 0.64 9.76
C LEU A 142 -4.65 -0.58 9.85
N TYR A 143 -4.05 -0.80 11.03
CA TYR A 143 -3.21 -1.97 11.26
C TYR A 143 -3.99 -3.26 11.13
N GLN A 144 -5.18 -3.33 11.75
CA GLN A 144 -6.03 -4.52 11.70
C GLN A 144 -6.38 -4.91 10.25
N LEU A 145 -6.67 -3.91 9.42
CA LEU A 145 -7.00 -4.13 8.02
C LEU A 145 -5.79 -4.66 7.22
N VAL A 146 -4.62 -4.04 7.39
CA VAL A 146 -3.38 -4.45 6.70
C VAL A 146 -2.92 -5.83 7.17
N ASP A 147 -2.91 -6.09 8.47
CA ASP A 147 -2.53 -7.39 9.06
C ASP A 147 -3.47 -8.51 8.61
N ALA A 148 -4.77 -8.26 8.62
CA ALA A 148 -5.74 -9.25 8.16
C ALA A 148 -5.53 -9.61 6.67
N LEU A 149 -5.26 -8.61 5.83
CA LEU A 149 -4.97 -8.83 4.41
C LEU A 149 -3.64 -9.56 4.21
N PHE A 150 -2.61 -9.19 4.96
CA PHE A 150 -1.31 -9.85 4.93
C PHE A 150 -1.42 -11.35 5.24
N ARG A 151 -2.12 -11.70 6.32
CA ARG A 151 -2.33 -13.11 6.71
C ARG A 151 -3.17 -13.88 5.70
N ARG A 152 -4.19 -13.25 5.13
CA ARG A 152 -4.99 -13.88 4.08
C ARG A 152 -4.16 -14.20 2.85
N LEU A 153 -3.36 -13.22 2.39
CA LEU A 153 -2.46 -13.40 1.25
C LEU A 153 -1.43 -14.51 1.51
N ASP A 154 -0.89 -14.62 2.72
CA ASP A 154 0.03 -15.72 3.09
C ASP A 154 -0.66 -17.09 2.94
N GLY A 155 -1.90 -17.23 3.38
CA GLY A 155 -2.71 -18.43 3.18
C GLY A 155 -2.93 -18.77 1.71
N ASP A 156 -3.31 -17.77 0.92
CA ASP A 156 -3.58 -17.94 -0.52
C ASP A 156 -2.30 -18.27 -1.30
N ILE A 157 -1.16 -17.66 -0.96
CA ILE A 157 0.15 -17.98 -1.53
C ILE A 157 0.51 -19.43 -1.26
N ARG A 158 0.34 -19.91 -0.02
CA ARG A 158 0.64 -21.31 0.33
C ARG A 158 -0.25 -22.28 -0.42
N ALA A 159 -1.53 -21.97 -0.59
CA ALA A 159 -2.47 -22.79 -1.34
C ALA A 159 -2.06 -22.91 -2.81
N VAL A 160 -1.76 -21.78 -3.47
CA VAL A 160 -1.32 -21.74 -4.87
C VAL A 160 0.06 -22.38 -5.05
N ALA A 161 0.99 -22.14 -4.13
CA ALA A 161 2.31 -22.77 -4.16
C ALA A 161 2.21 -24.31 -4.07
N LYS A 162 1.32 -24.82 -3.19
CA LYS A 162 1.06 -26.25 -3.07
C LYS A 162 0.45 -26.83 -4.36
N GLU A 163 -0.51 -26.14 -4.97
CA GLU A 163 -1.12 -26.52 -6.24
C GLU A 163 -0.07 -26.63 -7.36
N ILE A 164 0.76 -25.60 -7.51
CA ILE A 164 1.83 -25.55 -8.52
C ILE A 164 2.88 -26.62 -8.23
N GLY A 165 3.33 -26.74 -6.99
CA GLY A 165 4.35 -27.71 -6.58
C GLY A 165 3.91 -29.15 -6.84
N ALA A 166 2.71 -29.52 -6.44
CA ALA A 166 2.18 -30.87 -6.63
C ALA A 166 2.03 -31.24 -8.11
N THR A 167 1.77 -30.25 -8.98
CA THR A 167 1.48 -30.49 -10.40
C THR A 167 2.72 -30.43 -11.29
N TYR A 168 3.65 -29.52 -11.00
CA TYR A 168 4.72 -29.17 -11.96
C TYR A 168 6.14 -29.35 -11.42
N LEU A 169 6.35 -29.33 -10.08
CA LEU A 169 7.68 -29.41 -9.49
C LEU A 169 8.01 -30.84 -9.05
N LYS A 170 9.29 -31.24 -9.23
CA LYS A 170 9.85 -32.43 -8.61
C LYS A 170 10.41 -32.07 -7.23
N ASP A 171 10.54 -33.05 -6.37
CA ASP A 171 11.17 -32.90 -5.07
C ASP A 171 12.55 -32.24 -5.19
N LYS A 172 12.79 -31.22 -4.35
CA LYS A 172 14.04 -30.45 -4.25
C LYS A 172 14.38 -29.54 -5.46
N GLU A 173 13.45 -29.35 -6.40
CA GLU A 173 13.65 -28.35 -7.46
C GLU A 173 13.36 -26.93 -6.95
N ILE A 174 14.21 -25.99 -7.37
CA ILE A 174 13.99 -24.54 -7.19
C ILE A 174 13.49 -24.01 -8.53
N TYR A 175 12.39 -23.28 -8.52
CA TYR A 175 11.83 -22.67 -9.70
C TYR A 175 11.88 -21.14 -9.59
N GLU A 176 12.52 -20.52 -10.56
CA GLU A 176 12.57 -19.06 -10.68
C GLU A 176 11.48 -18.60 -11.66
N PHE A 177 10.65 -17.66 -11.20
CA PHE A 177 9.60 -17.08 -12.03
C PHE A 177 10.17 -15.90 -12.83
N ASP A 178 9.98 -15.92 -14.14
CA ASP A 178 10.27 -14.76 -14.99
C ASP A 178 9.22 -13.66 -14.73
N THR A 179 9.66 -12.57 -14.12
CA THR A 179 8.81 -11.43 -13.83
C THR A 179 8.60 -10.50 -15.02
N GLY A 180 9.32 -10.72 -16.12
CA GLY A 180 9.22 -9.92 -17.35
C GLY A 180 9.68 -8.48 -17.19
N THR A 181 10.41 -8.17 -16.14
CA THR A 181 10.90 -6.81 -15.85
C THR A 181 12.36 -6.64 -16.25
N ASP A 182 12.62 -6.46 -17.54
CA ASP A 182 13.95 -6.09 -18.05
C ASP A 182 14.41 -4.68 -17.61
N HIS A 183 13.57 -3.92 -16.88
CA HIS A 183 13.84 -2.52 -16.57
C HIS A 183 14.56 -2.27 -15.25
N PHE A 184 14.65 -3.26 -14.37
CA PHE A 184 15.42 -3.20 -13.13
C PHE A 184 16.20 -4.51 -12.98
N ALA A 185 17.26 -4.66 -13.76
CA ALA A 185 18.22 -5.75 -13.55
C ALA A 185 18.89 -5.54 -12.19
N TRP A 186 18.31 -6.14 -11.13
CA TRP A 186 19.02 -6.31 -9.88
C TRP A 186 20.17 -7.29 -10.13
N THR A 187 21.38 -6.78 -10.18
CA THR A 187 22.57 -7.62 -10.25
C THR A 187 22.90 -8.05 -8.81
N PRO A 188 22.80 -9.33 -8.46
CA PRO A 188 23.18 -9.77 -7.13
C PRO A 188 24.64 -9.40 -6.85
N PRO A 189 25.00 -9.01 -5.62
CA PRO A 189 26.37 -8.72 -5.27
C PRO A 189 27.22 -9.95 -5.59
N LYS A 190 28.32 -9.74 -6.35
CA LYS A 190 29.28 -10.80 -6.61
C LYS A 190 29.73 -11.37 -5.27
N LYS A 191 29.55 -12.66 -5.06
CA LYS A 191 30.10 -13.35 -3.89
C LYS A 191 31.61 -13.07 -3.88
N ALA A 192 32.09 -12.45 -2.78
CA ALA A 192 33.50 -12.28 -2.50
C ALA A 192 34.13 -13.63 -2.17
#